data_0c2eebd6168ec93211aa06160ed1a187
#
_entry.id   0c2eebd6168ec93211aa06160ed1a187
#
_cell.length_a   1.000
_cell.length_b   1.000
_cell.length_c   1.000
_cell.angle_alpha   90.00
_cell.angle_beta   90.00
_cell.angle_gamma   90.00
#
_symmetry.space_group_name_H-M   'P 1'
#
loop_
_entity.id
_entity.type
_entity.pdbx_description
1 polymer ?
#
loop_
_entity_poly.entity_id
_entity_poly.type
_entity_poly.pdbx_seq_one_letter_code
_entity_poly.pdbx_strand_id
1 'polypeptide(L)'
;MNQILVDTSVWVDFFRDGSSPYARVVDGLLEQAMVCTTPLIKAELVPSARNKKEFNNLLDYFGALPLLEDPPTLWNEIMEAQFLLKRKGFHGIAIPDLMIAISARTHDREILSRDRHFDLMQKPLGLKLFDKP
;
A
#
# COMPACT_ATOMS: atom_id res chain seq x y z
N MET A 1 -6.53 13.55 -11.45
CA MET A 1 -5.62 13.60 -10.30
C MET A 1 -5.20 12.20 -9.91
N ASN A 2 -3.97 12.07 -9.46
CA ASN A 2 -3.45 10.77 -9.10
C ASN A 2 -3.96 10.33 -7.74
N GLN A 3 -4.44 9.10 -7.68
CA GLN A 3 -4.85 8.50 -6.41
C GLN A 3 -3.62 8.14 -5.58
N ILE A 4 -3.84 8.05 -4.27
CA ILE A 4 -2.80 7.67 -3.31
C ILE A 4 -2.99 6.20 -2.96
N LEU A 5 -1.91 5.44 -3.03
CA LEU A 5 -1.91 4.04 -2.61
C LEU A 5 -1.71 4.00 -1.09
N VAL A 6 -2.76 3.61 -0.39
CA VAL A 6 -2.73 3.52 1.08
C VAL A 6 -2.28 2.11 1.48
N ASP A 7 -1.13 2.05 2.16
CA ASP A 7 -0.54 0.79 2.60
C ASP A 7 -1.36 0.13 3.70
N THR A 8 -1.22 -1.18 3.82
CA THR A 8 -1.90 -2.00 4.84
C THR A 8 -1.73 -1.45 6.25
N SER A 9 -0.52 -0.97 6.60
CA SER A 9 -0.23 -0.41 7.93
C SER A 9 -1.14 0.76 8.29
N VAL A 10 -1.48 1.59 7.30
CA VAL A 10 -2.37 2.73 7.50
C VAL A 10 -3.82 2.27 7.60
N TRP A 11 -4.23 1.30 6.79
CA TRP A 11 -5.59 0.75 6.87
C TRP A 11 -5.85 0.09 8.23
N VAL A 12 -4.87 -0.64 8.76
CA VAL A 12 -4.99 -1.24 10.10
C VAL A 12 -5.24 -0.15 11.15
N ASP A 13 -4.49 0.95 11.08
CA ASP A 13 -4.67 2.09 11.97
C ASP A 13 -6.05 2.72 11.79
N PHE A 14 -6.47 2.91 10.55
CA PHE A 14 -7.78 3.49 10.19
C PHE A 14 -8.95 2.70 10.80
N PHE A 15 -8.90 1.37 10.70
CA PHE A 15 -9.97 0.53 11.23
C PHE A 15 -9.91 0.37 12.75
N ARG A 16 -8.73 0.55 13.36
CA ARG A 16 -8.55 0.45 14.82
C ARG A 16 -8.95 1.73 15.54
N ASP A 17 -8.57 2.88 15.01
CA ASP A 17 -8.78 4.18 15.63
C ASP A 17 -9.09 5.23 14.57
N GLY A 18 -10.39 5.46 14.34
CA GLY A 18 -10.85 6.43 13.35
C GLY A 18 -10.50 7.88 13.66
N SER A 19 -9.98 8.17 14.87
CA SER A 19 -9.57 9.52 15.25
C SER A 19 -8.07 9.75 15.12
N SER A 20 -7.30 8.72 14.72
CA SER A 20 -5.85 8.85 14.58
C SER A 20 -5.50 9.82 13.45
N PRO A 21 -4.28 10.42 13.49
CA PRO A 21 -3.84 11.30 12.41
C PRO A 21 -3.89 10.64 11.03
N TYR A 22 -3.47 9.38 10.92
CA TYR A 22 -3.54 8.65 9.65
C TYR A 22 -4.98 8.40 9.20
N ALA A 23 -5.87 8.06 10.15
CA ALA A 23 -7.27 7.85 9.82
C ALA A 23 -7.91 9.12 9.26
N ARG A 24 -7.58 10.28 9.81
CA ARG A 24 -8.08 11.56 9.30
C ARG A 24 -7.59 11.86 7.90
N VAL A 25 -6.33 11.54 7.60
CA VAL A 25 -5.79 11.71 6.25
C VAL A 25 -6.53 10.80 5.27
N VAL A 26 -6.75 9.54 5.64
CA VAL A 26 -7.48 8.58 4.79
C VAL A 26 -8.92 9.05 4.57
N ASP A 27 -9.61 9.52 5.61
CA ASP A 27 -10.97 10.05 5.47
C ASP A 27 -11.03 11.17 4.43
N GLY A 28 -10.09 12.11 4.51
CA GLY A 28 -10.03 13.22 3.56
C GLY A 28 -9.76 12.74 2.13
N LEU A 29 -8.88 11.77 1.97
CA LEU A 29 -8.58 11.20 0.65
C LEU A 29 -9.78 10.44 0.08
N LEU A 30 -10.48 9.68 0.91
CA LEU A 30 -11.69 8.95 0.50
C LEU A 30 -12.79 9.91 0.04
N GLU A 31 -13.00 11.00 0.77
CA GLU A 31 -13.98 12.02 0.37
C GLU A 31 -13.68 12.62 -1.00
N GLN A 32 -12.41 12.70 -1.36
CA GLN A 32 -11.97 13.25 -2.65
C GLN A 32 -11.84 12.16 -3.73
N ALA A 33 -12.21 10.93 -3.45
CA ALA A 33 -12.03 9.78 -4.34
C ALA A 33 -10.58 9.61 -4.79
N MET A 34 -9.64 9.84 -3.87
CA MET A 34 -8.20 9.80 -4.16
C MET A 34 -7.47 8.60 -3.56
N VAL A 35 -8.19 7.53 -3.24
CA VAL A 35 -7.59 6.31 -2.67
C VAL A 35 -7.63 5.19 -3.69
N CYS A 36 -6.52 4.48 -3.84
CA CYS A 36 -6.45 3.26 -4.63
C CYS A 36 -5.85 2.14 -3.78
N THR A 37 -5.97 0.90 -4.27
CA THR A 37 -5.50 -0.28 -3.58
C THR A 37 -4.87 -1.28 -4.56
N THR A 38 -4.33 -2.39 -4.05
CA THR A 38 -3.77 -3.47 -4.85
C THR A 38 -4.38 -4.80 -4.44
N PRO A 39 -4.25 -5.84 -5.28
CA PRO A 39 -4.69 -7.19 -4.90
C PRO A 39 -4.07 -7.66 -3.58
N LEU A 40 -2.77 -7.38 -3.36
CA LEU A 40 -2.09 -7.78 -2.14
C LEU A 40 -2.71 -7.13 -0.90
N ILE A 41 -2.95 -5.83 -0.94
CA ILE A 41 -3.53 -5.10 0.20
C ILE A 41 -4.90 -5.66 0.54
N LYS A 42 -5.73 -5.92 -0.48
CA LYS A 42 -7.04 -6.56 -0.28
C LYS A 42 -6.88 -7.93 0.38
N ALA A 43 -5.93 -8.73 -0.10
CA ALA A 43 -5.69 -10.08 0.42
C ALA A 43 -5.19 -10.07 1.87
N GLU A 44 -4.51 -9.00 2.29
CA GLU A 44 -4.07 -8.86 3.67
C GLU A 44 -5.19 -8.39 4.60
N LEU A 45 -6.07 -7.52 4.13
CA LEU A 45 -7.07 -6.86 4.98
C LEU A 45 -8.40 -7.61 5.04
N VAL A 46 -8.91 -8.08 3.92
CA VAL A 46 -10.23 -8.71 3.88
C VAL A 46 -10.32 -9.95 4.79
N PRO A 47 -9.32 -10.85 4.80
CA PRO A 47 -9.37 -12.02 5.69
C PRO A 47 -9.27 -11.70 7.18
N SER A 48 -8.95 -10.47 7.57
CA SER A 48 -8.92 -10.08 8.99
C SER A 48 -10.31 -9.95 9.60
N ALA A 49 -11.37 -10.08 8.79
CA ALA A 49 -12.75 -10.04 9.23
C ALA A 49 -13.03 -11.12 10.30
N ARG A 50 -13.86 -10.76 11.30
CA ARG A 50 -14.17 -11.64 12.42
C ARG A 50 -15.25 -12.67 12.09
N ASN A 51 -16.04 -12.43 11.04
CA ASN A 51 -17.11 -13.31 10.61
C ASN A 51 -17.40 -13.11 9.11
N LYS A 52 -18.28 -13.96 8.55
CA LYS A 52 -18.56 -13.91 7.11
C LYS A 52 -19.26 -12.63 6.67
N LYS A 53 -20.10 -12.06 7.51
CA LYS A 53 -20.78 -10.80 7.22
C LYS A 53 -19.78 -9.68 7.07
N GLU A 54 -18.86 -9.57 8.02
CA GLU A 54 -17.79 -8.57 7.98
C GLU A 54 -16.86 -8.79 6.78
N PHE A 55 -16.53 -10.05 6.49
CA PHE A 55 -15.75 -10.40 5.31
C PHE A 55 -16.40 -9.88 4.03
N ASN A 56 -17.70 -10.14 3.86
CA ASN A 56 -18.42 -9.67 2.67
C ASN A 56 -18.47 -8.13 2.61
N ASN A 57 -18.65 -7.48 3.76
CA ASN A 57 -18.63 -6.01 3.83
C ASN A 57 -17.28 -5.44 3.41
N LEU A 58 -16.18 -6.06 3.85
CA LEU A 58 -14.83 -5.62 3.46
C LEU A 58 -14.57 -5.88 1.98
N LEU A 59 -15.03 -7.01 1.44
CA LEU A 59 -14.95 -7.26 0.00
C LEU A 59 -15.61 -6.15 -0.81
N ASP A 60 -16.82 -5.76 -0.42
CA ASP A 60 -17.56 -4.72 -1.11
C ASP A 60 -16.87 -3.36 -0.95
N TYR A 61 -16.40 -3.06 0.26
CA TYR A 61 -15.70 -1.82 0.55
C TYR A 61 -14.45 -1.64 -0.33
N PHE A 62 -13.56 -2.63 -0.31
CA PHE A 62 -12.34 -2.57 -1.11
C PHE A 62 -12.62 -2.76 -2.60
N GLY A 63 -13.69 -3.46 -2.95
CA GLY A 63 -14.12 -3.61 -4.34
C GLY A 63 -14.57 -2.30 -4.99
N ALA A 64 -14.96 -1.32 -4.18
CA ALA A 64 -15.35 0.00 -4.68
C ALA A 64 -14.16 0.94 -4.93
N LEU A 65 -12.96 0.56 -4.48
CA LEU A 65 -11.76 1.38 -4.68
C LEU A 65 -11.10 1.04 -6.02
N PRO A 66 -10.53 2.03 -6.72
CA PRO A 66 -9.70 1.76 -7.89
C PRO A 66 -8.58 0.79 -7.55
N LEU A 67 -8.37 -0.20 -8.42
CA LEU A 67 -7.39 -1.25 -8.23
C LEU A 67 -6.19 -1.02 -9.15
N LEU A 68 -4.98 -1.00 -8.56
CA LEU A 68 -3.74 -1.01 -9.32
C LEU A 68 -3.36 -2.48 -9.54
N GLU A 69 -3.38 -2.91 -10.78
CA GLU A 69 -3.00 -4.29 -11.10
C GLU A 69 -1.49 -4.45 -11.11
N ASP A 70 -1.04 -5.63 -10.70
CA ASP A 70 0.37 -5.96 -10.71
C ASP A 70 0.89 -5.99 -12.15
N PRO A 71 2.09 -5.44 -12.42
CA PRO A 71 2.66 -5.55 -13.77
C PRO A 71 3.01 -7.00 -14.09
N PRO A 72 2.95 -7.40 -15.37
CA PRO A 72 3.36 -8.76 -15.77
C PRO A 72 4.80 -9.11 -15.39
N THR A 73 5.64 -8.09 -15.23
CA THR A 73 7.06 -8.22 -14.87
C THR A 73 7.31 -8.19 -13.38
N LEU A 74 6.25 -8.24 -12.54
CA LEU A 74 6.36 -8.03 -11.10
C LEU A 74 7.46 -8.87 -10.45
N TRP A 75 7.48 -10.18 -10.71
CA TRP A 75 8.43 -11.07 -10.03
C TRP A 75 9.87 -10.80 -10.43
N ASN A 76 10.13 -10.48 -11.70
CA ASN A 76 11.46 -10.07 -12.14
C ASN A 76 11.88 -8.75 -11.49
N GLU A 77 10.96 -7.80 -11.38
CA GLU A 77 11.25 -6.52 -10.73
C GLU A 77 11.50 -6.68 -9.24
N ILE A 78 10.78 -7.60 -8.56
CA ILE A 78 11.04 -7.93 -7.16
C ILE A 78 12.46 -8.45 -6.98
N MET A 79 12.88 -9.40 -7.83
CA MET A 79 14.21 -9.97 -7.73
C MET A 79 15.30 -8.91 -7.95
N GLU A 80 15.13 -8.04 -8.94
CA GLU A 80 16.07 -6.97 -9.21
C GLU A 80 16.12 -5.95 -8.07
N ALA A 81 14.95 -5.55 -7.56
CA ALA A 81 14.86 -4.60 -6.45
C ALA A 81 15.51 -5.16 -5.19
N GLN A 82 15.22 -6.42 -4.87
CA GLN A 82 15.80 -7.07 -3.70
C GLN A 82 17.32 -7.17 -3.79
N PHE A 83 17.82 -7.52 -4.97
CA PHE A 83 19.25 -7.56 -5.22
C PHE A 83 19.90 -6.18 -5.01
N LEU A 84 19.31 -5.14 -5.60
CA LEU A 84 19.80 -3.76 -5.46
C LEU A 84 19.81 -3.32 -3.99
N LEU A 85 18.72 -3.56 -3.27
CA LEU A 85 18.61 -3.14 -1.87
C LEU A 85 19.64 -3.84 -0.99
N LYS A 86 19.83 -5.14 -1.17
CA LYS A 86 20.84 -5.89 -0.41
C LYS A 86 22.24 -5.37 -0.67
N ARG A 87 22.55 -5.03 -1.91
CA ARG A 87 23.83 -4.45 -2.27
C ARG A 87 24.07 -3.08 -1.63
N LYS A 88 23.01 -2.35 -1.35
CA LYS A 88 23.07 -1.06 -0.66
C LYS A 88 23.04 -1.20 0.86
N GLY A 89 23.01 -2.43 1.37
CA GLY A 89 22.99 -2.70 2.80
C GLY A 89 21.61 -2.72 3.44
N PHE A 90 20.55 -2.67 2.65
CA PHE A 90 19.18 -2.75 3.17
C PHE A 90 18.71 -4.21 3.17
N HIS A 91 18.70 -4.81 4.35
CA HIS A 91 18.28 -6.19 4.56
C HIS A 91 16.92 -6.21 5.29
N GLY A 92 16.18 -7.29 5.13
CA GLY A 92 14.94 -7.48 5.87
C GLY A 92 13.71 -6.80 5.26
N ILE A 93 13.82 -6.28 4.04
CA ILE A 93 12.64 -5.76 3.34
C ILE A 93 11.88 -6.94 2.76
N ALA A 94 10.61 -7.08 3.18
CA ALA A 94 9.79 -8.23 2.82
C ALA A 94 9.24 -8.11 1.40
N ILE A 95 8.96 -9.26 0.80
CA ILE A 95 8.37 -9.32 -0.55
C ILE A 95 7.05 -8.54 -0.66
N PRO A 96 6.13 -8.61 0.31
CA PRO A 96 4.91 -7.78 0.24
C PRO A 96 5.17 -6.29 0.11
N ASP A 97 6.16 -5.76 0.83
CA ASP A 97 6.53 -4.34 0.72
C ASP A 97 7.03 -4.00 -0.68
N LEU A 98 7.82 -4.90 -1.26
CA LEU A 98 8.31 -4.74 -2.63
C LEU A 98 7.18 -4.78 -3.66
N MET A 99 6.21 -5.65 -3.46
CA MET A 99 5.04 -5.73 -4.35
C MET A 99 4.29 -4.41 -4.37
N ILE A 100 4.04 -3.84 -3.20
CA ILE A 100 3.36 -2.53 -3.07
C ILE A 100 4.18 -1.44 -3.73
N ALA A 101 5.48 -1.40 -3.44
CA ALA A 101 6.40 -0.40 -3.99
C ALA A 101 6.44 -0.45 -5.52
N ILE A 102 6.54 -1.64 -6.08
CA ILE A 102 6.62 -1.82 -7.55
C ILE A 102 5.29 -1.46 -8.22
N SER A 103 4.16 -1.86 -7.64
CA SER A 103 2.85 -1.48 -8.17
C SER A 103 2.66 0.04 -8.17
N ALA A 104 3.01 0.70 -7.08
CA ALA A 104 2.93 2.16 -7.01
C ALA A 104 3.81 2.83 -8.06
N ARG A 105 5.06 2.36 -8.20
CA ARG A 105 6.00 2.90 -9.19
C ARG A 105 5.50 2.70 -10.61
N THR A 106 4.99 1.52 -10.92
CA THR A 106 4.48 1.18 -12.24
C THR A 106 3.34 2.11 -12.66
N HIS A 107 2.46 2.44 -11.73
CA HIS A 107 1.30 3.29 -11.98
C HIS A 107 1.53 4.77 -11.65
N ASP A 108 2.73 5.12 -11.25
CA ASP A 108 3.12 6.48 -10.87
C ASP A 108 2.23 7.05 -9.75
N ARG A 109 2.09 6.28 -8.67
CA ARG A 109 1.29 6.67 -7.50
C ARG A 109 2.17 6.92 -6.29
N GLU A 110 1.78 7.90 -5.48
CA GLU A 110 2.38 8.12 -4.17
C GLU A 110 1.86 7.08 -3.19
N ILE A 111 2.69 6.70 -2.23
CA ILE A 111 2.36 5.72 -1.19
C ILE A 111 2.22 6.43 0.14
N LEU A 112 1.13 6.18 0.85
CA LEU A 112 0.96 6.56 2.24
C LEU A 112 1.15 5.33 3.12
N SER A 113 2.20 5.33 3.95
CA SER A 113 2.54 4.20 4.82
C SER A 113 3.07 4.66 6.16
N ARG A 114 2.86 3.83 7.18
CA ARG A 114 3.50 3.99 8.49
C ARG A 114 4.82 3.22 8.58
N ASP A 115 5.09 2.34 7.62
CA ASP A 115 6.25 1.48 7.63
C ASP A 115 7.47 2.21 7.06
N ARG A 116 8.51 2.33 7.87
CA ARG A 116 9.76 3.00 7.46
C ARG A 116 10.48 2.31 6.31
N HIS A 117 10.14 1.06 5.98
CA HIS A 117 10.75 0.37 4.84
C HIS A 117 10.52 1.15 3.55
N PHE A 118 9.38 1.83 3.41
CA PHE A 118 9.12 2.65 2.23
C PHE A 118 10.03 3.88 2.17
N ASP A 119 10.36 4.46 3.32
CA ASP A 119 11.34 5.56 3.37
C ASP A 119 12.71 5.06 2.90
N LEU A 120 13.11 3.86 3.33
CA LEU A 120 14.39 3.26 2.93
C LEU A 120 14.41 2.96 1.43
N MET A 121 13.29 2.51 0.87
CA MET A 121 13.18 2.16 -0.55
C MET A 121 13.02 3.37 -1.47
N GLN A 122 12.70 4.54 -0.93
CA GLN A 122 12.33 5.69 -1.74
C GLN A 122 13.37 6.05 -2.80
N LYS A 123 14.62 6.30 -2.37
CA LYS A 123 15.69 6.67 -3.30
C LYS A 123 16.12 5.50 -4.18
N PRO A 124 16.44 4.33 -3.62
CA PRO A 124 16.91 3.21 -4.43
C PRO A 124 15.94 2.78 -5.52
N LEU A 125 14.63 2.80 -5.23
CA LEU A 125 13.62 2.34 -6.17
C LEU A 125 12.87 3.46 -6.90
N GLY A 126 13.16 4.73 -6.55
CA GLY A 126 12.50 5.86 -7.19
C GLY A 126 11.02 5.99 -6.84
N LEU A 127 10.68 5.76 -5.56
CA LEU A 127 9.30 5.84 -5.10
C LEU A 127 8.89 7.28 -4.80
N LYS A 128 7.59 7.53 -4.93
CA LYS A 128 6.95 8.77 -4.47
C LYS A 128 6.17 8.46 -3.21
N LEU A 129 6.44 9.21 -2.14
CA LEU A 129 5.75 9.02 -0.87
C LEU A 129 4.83 10.22 -0.60
N PHE A 130 3.62 9.92 -0.13
CA PHE A 130 2.70 10.95 0.33
C PHE A 130 3.13 11.42 1.72
N ASP A 131 2.98 12.72 1.99
CA ASP A 131 3.41 13.30 3.26
C ASP A 131 2.68 12.67 4.45
N LYS A 132 3.47 12.24 5.43
CA LYS A 132 2.92 11.66 6.67
C LYS A 132 2.30 12.76 7.53
N PRO A 133 1.22 12.43 8.26
CA PRO A 133 0.63 13.37 9.20
C PRO A 133 1.54 13.67 10.40
#